data_31d574ca1763fb590e68075931be718a
#
_entry.id   31d574ca1763fb590e68075931be718a
#
_cell.length_a   1.000
_cell.length_b   1.000
_cell.length_c   1.000
_cell.angle_alpha   90.00
_cell.angle_beta   90.00
_cell.angle_gamma   90.00
#
_symmetry.space_group_name_H-M   'P 1'
#
loop_
_entity.id
_entity.type
_entity.pdbx_description
1 polymer ?
#
loop_
_entity_poly.entity_id
_entity_poly.type
_entity_poly.pdbx_seq_one_letter_code
_entity_poly.pdbx_strand_id
1 'polypeptide(L)'
;MGLDLDGRAHARQRWAARGALTGAALAVLLPLGYGGVASLLLVAVGAFGTALTVAALWWVLTLRGPSRAAAVALAVTTPAAVVWFFAAENLLWVVIVSLTLWGVAVWAGKFALSSTRSHTVSVREHRTPAPTSPFLIMNPRSGGGKVERFGLKEKAEKLGARVHLLDPDRQEDVTELARRAVADGADLLGVAGGDGTQALVAAVAAEHGIPFLVVCAGTRNHFAMDLGLDRNDPAASLDALTDDGVELHVDLGFADTYPFVNNASFGAYAVVVQSPEYRDDKVRTTLELLPELLTHQRGPRLTARVEEPGTAAGPQAGGATAATVVDGPQALLVSNNPYRMDDPAGLGYRERLESGVLGVLGVRVENAAEAAGLLLGRHSTGLTVLTAREVVVDADRPEIEVGVDGEALMLPTPVRCRIEPGALRVRVPGNRPGVPETKPPMDWRRLRKLAAAVGRTALPKHRVLPREEPLPANRTPPTA
;
A
#
# COMPACT_ATOMS: atom_id res chain seq x y z
N MET A 1 -17.54 -32.96 3.99
CA MET A 1 -18.13 -31.94 3.11
C MET A 1 -17.13 -30.90 2.59
N GLY A 2 -15.99 -30.65 3.26
CA GLY A 2 -14.97 -29.68 2.83
C GLY A 2 -14.12 -30.09 1.61
N LEU A 3 -13.88 -31.37 1.39
CA LEU A 3 -13.02 -31.86 0.29
C LEU A 3 -13.62 -31.70 -1.12
N ASP A 4 -14.94 -31.59 -1.23
CA ASP A 4 -15.64 -31.47 -2.53
C ASP A 4 -15.73 -30.01 -3.01
N LEU A 5 -15.71 -29.04 -2.08
CA LEU A 5 -15.70 -27.61 -2.41
C LEU A 5 -14.36 -27.17 -3.01
N ASP A 6 -13.25 -27.70 -2.49
CA ASP A 6 -11.90 -27.43 -3.01
C ASP A 6 -11.72 -27.99 -4.44
N GLY A 7 -12.27 -29.16 -4.73
CA GLY A 7 -12.24 -29.76 -6.07
C GLY A 7 -12.96 -28.92 -7.13
N ARG A 8 -14.11 -28.35 -6.79
CA ARG A 8 -14.90 -27.48 -7.67
C ARG A 8 -14.23 -26.13 -7.90
N ALA A 9 -13.63 -25.54 -6.89
CA ALA A 9 -12.89 -24.28 -7.00
C ALA A 9 -11.69 -24.43 -7.96
N HIS A 10 -10.91 -25.48 -7.81
CA HIS A 10 -9.80 -25.77 -8.73
C HIS A 10 -10.24 -26.08 -10.16
N ALA A 11 -11.40 -26.71 -10.37
CA ALA A 11 -11.96 -26.92 -11.68
C ALA A 11 -12.34 -25.60 -12.36
N ARG A 12 -12.99 -24.67 -11.63
CA ARG A 12 -13.33 -23.32 -12.12
C ARG A 12 -12.10 -22.53 -12.53
N GLN A 13 -11.03 -22.56 -11.74
CA GLN A 13 -9.76 -21.90 -12.06
C GLN A 13 -9.13 -22.45 -13.34
N ARG A 14 -9.13 -23.77 -13.54
CA ARG A 14 -8.61 -24.39 -14.80
C ARG A 14 -9.42 -23.97 -16.03
N TRP A 15 -10.75 -23.96 -15.92
CA TRP A 15 -11.60 -23.50 -17.01
C TRP A 15 -11.42 -22.00 -17.29
N ALA A 16 -11.29 -21.18 -16.26
CA ALA A 16 -10.98 -19.76 -16.40
C ALA A 16 -9.60 -19.54 -17.07
N ALA A 17 -8.59 -20.34 -16.72
CA ALA A 17 -7.26 -20.29 -17.36
C ALA A 17 -7.34 -20.65 -18.86
N ARG A 18 -8.12 -21.67 -19.23
CA ARG A 18 -8.36 -22.04 -20.63
C ARG A 18 -9.11 -20.93 -21.37
N GLY A 19 -10.17 -20.39 -20.77
CA GLY A 19 -10.92 -19.25 -21.32
C GLY A 19 -10.05 -18.00 -21.51
N ALA A 20 -9.12 -17.72 -20.59
CA ALA A 20 -8.19 -16.62 -20.71
C ALA A 20 -7.23 -16.80 -21.90
N LEU A 21 -6.67 -17.98 -22.07
CA LEU A 21 -5.76 -18.26 -23.20
C LEU A 21 -6.46 -18.27 -24.54
N THR A 22 -7.66 -18.85 -24.63
CA THR A 22 -8.46 -18.85 -25.87
C THR A 22 -8.93 -17.44 -26.21
N GLY A 23 -9.42 -16.66 -25.23
CA GLY A 23 -9.79 -15.26 -25.42
C GLY A 23 -8.63 -14.39 -25.90
N ALA A 24 -7.44 -14.54 -25.31
CA ALA A 24 -6.25 -13.83 -25.75
C ALA A 24 -5.82 -14.23 -27.17
N ALA A 25 -5.85 -15.51 -27.50
CA ALA A 25 -5.55 -15.98 -28.84
C ALA A 25 -6.53 -15.42 -29.88
N LEU A 26 -7.84 -15.47 -29.60
CA LEU A 26 -8.87 -14.91 -30.47
C LEU A 26 -8.74 -13.40 -30.63
N ALA A 27 -8.40 -12.67 -29.57
CA ALA A 27 -8.18 -11.22 -29.62
C ALA A 27 -7.06 -10.82 -30.60
N VAL A 28 -6.04 -11.68 -30.76
CA VAL A 28 -4.94 -11.45 -31.69
C VAL A 28 -5.26 -11.99 -33.11
N LEU A 29 -5.90 -13.17 -33.20
CA LEU A 29 -6.16 -13.81 -34.47
C LEU A 29 -7.30 -13.14 -35.24
N LEU A 30 -8.28 -12.53 -34.57
CA LEU A 30 -9.42 -11.87 -35.23
C LEU A 30 -9.00 -10.72 -36.15
N PRO A 31 -8.16 -9.75 -35.74
CA PRO A 31 -7.63 -8.72 -36.63
C PRO A 31 -6.81 -9.29 -37.79
N LEU A 32 -5.98 -10.30 -37.52
CA LEU A 32 -5.13 -10.94 -38.52
C LEU A 32 -5.97 -11.70 -39.59
N GLY A 33 -7.02 -12.39 -39.16
CA GLY A 33 -7.90 -13.14 -40.03
C GLY A 33 -8.78 -12.25 -40.95
N TYR A 34 -9.20 -11.09 -40.40
CA TYR A 34 -10.07 -10.17 -41.16
C TYR A 34 -9.28 -9.23 -42.09
N GLY A 35 -8.17 -8.67 -41.62
CA GLY A 35 -7.39 -7.67 -42.36
C GLY A 35 -6.13 -8.22 -43.06
N GLY A 36 -5.81 -9.50 -42.90
CA GLY A 36 -4.59 -10.07 -43.46
C GLY A 36 -3.34 -9.32 -43.05
N VAL A 37 -2.38 -9.16 -43.95
CA VAL A 37 -1.10 -8.44 -43.68
C VAL A 37 -1.35 -6.94 -43.43
N ALA A 38 -2.42 -6.36 -44.00
CA ALA A 38 -2.79 -4.96 -43.75
C ALA A 38 -3.16 -4.70 -42.29
N SER A 39 -3.56 -5.72 -41.52
CA SER A 39 -3.80 -5.58 -40.09
C SER A 39 -2.55 -5.16 -39.27
N LEU A 40 -1.34 -5.45 -39.76
CA LEU A 40 -0.12 -4.99 -39.11
C LEU A 40 0.03 -3.47 -39.20
N LEU A 41 -0.38 -2.87 -40.33
CA LEU A 41 -0.42 -1.41 -40.48
C LEU A 41 -1.45 -0.80 -39.52
N LEU A 42 -2.62 -1.43 -39.38
CA LEU A 42 -3.67 -0.98 -38.46
C LEU A 42 -3.20 -1.03 -36.99
N VAL A 43 -2.52 -2.11 -36.60
CA VAL A 43 -1.90 -2.22 -35.25
C VAL A 43 -0.84 -1.13 -35.07
N ALA A 44 -0.04 -0.86 -36.10
CA ALA A 44 0.98 0.21 -36.04
C ALA A 44 0.34 1.60 -35.87
N VAL A 45 -0.76 1.90 -36.60
CA VAL A 45 -1.52 3.15 -36.46
C VAL A 45 -2.11 3.29 -35.07
N GLY A 46 -2.72 2.22 -34.53
CA GLY A 46 -3.25 2.20 -33.17
C GLY A 46 -2.18 2.39 -32.10
N ALA A 47 -1.05 1.71 -32.25
CA ALA A 47 0.09 1.83 -31.34
C ALA A 47 0.70 3.25 -31.37
N PHE A 48 0.91 3.80 -32.57
CA PHE A 48 1.42 5.17 -32.73
C PHE A 48 0.45 6.21 -32.15
N GLY A 49 -0.85 6.09 -32.45
CA GLY A 49 -1.86 6.99 -31.88
C GLY A 49 -1.92 6.91 -30.35
N THR A 50 -1.80 5.71 -29.79
CA THR A 50 -1.72 5.53 -28.32
C THR A 50 -0.46 6.19 -27.75
N ALA A 51 0.71 5.97 -28.35
CA ALA A 51 1.97 6.57 -27.92
C ALA A 51 1.92 8.11 -27.99
N LEU A 52 1.36 8.65 -29.08
CA LEU A 52 1.19 10.09 -29.26
C LEU A 52 0.20 10.67 -28.23
N THR A 53 -0.90 9.97 -27.94
CA THR A 53 -1.86 10.37 -26.90
C THR A 53 -1.21 10.41 -25.53
N VAL A 54 -0.41 9.40 -25.18
CA VAL A 54 0.35 9.37 -23.90
C VAL A 54 1.36 10.50 -23.84
N ALA A 55 2.10 10.77 -24.93
CA ALA A 55 3.01 11.90 -25.00
C ALA A 55 2.27 13.25 -24.85
N ALA A 56 1.13 13.39 -25.52
CA ALA A 56 0.30 14.59 -25.39
C ALA A 56 -0.23 14.80 -23.96
N LEU A 57 -0.67 13.74 -23.28
CA LEU A 57 -1.06 13.80 -21.88
C LEU A 57 0.10 14.20 -20.97
N TRP A 58 1.31 13.67 -21.21
CA TRP A 58 2.51 14.13 -20.53
C TRP A 58 2.74 15.64 -20.72
N TRP A 59 2.63 16.15 -21.95
CA TRP A 59 2.77 17.58 -22.22
C TRP A 59 1.66 18.42 -21.58
N VAL A 60 0.44 17.90 -21.46
CA VAL A 60 -0.62 18.55 -20.68
C VAL A 60 -0.21 18.72 -19.22
N LEU A 61 0.50 17.73 -18.65
CA LEU A 61 0.95 17.75 -17.26
C LEU A 61 2.23 18.59 -17.03
N THR A 62 3.07 18.78 -18.06
CA THR A 62 4.38 19.44 -17.93
C THR A 62 4.44 20.84 -18.53
N LEU A 63 3.52 21.19 -19.44
CA LEU A 63 3.49 22.50 -20.10
C LEU A 63 2.47 23.47 -19.49
N ARG A 64 2.62 24.77 -19.78
CA ARG A 64 1.71 25.85 -19.34
C ARG A 64 1.33 26.77 -20.50
N GLY A 65 0.26 27.54 -20.30
CA GLY A 65 -0.19 28.53 -21.27
C GLY A 65 -0.64 27.93 -22.61
N PRO A 66 -0.37 28.60 -23.75
CA PRO A 66 -0.88 28.17 -25.06
C PRO A 66 -0.32 26.79 -25.50
N SER A 67 0.90 26.44 -25.11
CA SER A 67 1.47 25.10 -25.39
C SER A 67 0.72 23.96 -24.67
N ARG A 68 0.20 24.22 -23.46
CA ARG A 68 -0.68 23.26 -22.76
C ARG A 68 -2.01 23.09 -23.50
N ALA A 69 -2.59 24.18 -24.01
CA ALA A 69 -3.83 24.10 -24.79
C ALA A 69 -3.62 23.29 -26.09
N ALA A 70 -2.47 23.47 -26.76
CA ALA A 70 -2.11 22.64 -27.92
C ALA A 70 -1.94 21.16 -27.55
N ALA A 71 -1.32 20.85 -26.42
CA ALA A 71 -1.19 19.49 -25.91
C ALA A 71 -2.55 18.86 -25.58
N VAL A 72 -3.48 19.61 -24.97
CA VAL A 72 -4.87 19.16 -24.74
C VAL A 72 -5.59 18.87 -26.06
N ALA A 73 -5.47 19.79 -27.05
CA ALA A 73 -6.03 19.55 -28.36
C ALA A 73 -5.49 18.27 -28.99
N LEU A 74 -4.18 18.04 -28.93
CA LEU A 74 -3.54 16.82 -29.44
C LEU A 74 -4.00 15.57 -28.69
N ALA A 75 -4.11 15.63 -27.37
CA ALA A 75 -4.58 14.52 -26.53
C ALA A 75 -6.03 14.09 -26.84
N VAL A 76 -6.88 15.02 -27.31
CA VAL A 76 -8.25 14.75 -27.69
C VAL A 76 -8.37 14.36 -29.18
N THR A 77 -7.68 15.08 -30.07
CA THR A 77 -7.80 14.85 -31.50
C THR A 77 -7.13 13.56 -31.98
N THR A 78 -6.03 13.15 -31.36
CA THR A 78 -5.32 11.92 -31.75
C THR A 78 -6.19 10.67 -31.57
N PRO A 79 -6.76 10.36 -30.38
CA PRO A 79 -7.63 9.20 -30.22
C PRO A 79 -8.90 9.32 -31.08
N ALA A 80 -9.46 10.53 -31.25
CA ALA A 80 -10.60 10.74 -32.12
C ALA A 80 -10.28 10.41 -33.60
N ALA A 81 -9.10 10.83 -34.09
CA ALA A 81 -8.63 10.51 -35.43
C ALA A 81 -8.40 9.00 -35.63
N VAL A 82 -7.84 8.33 -34.63
CA VAL A 82 -7.66 6.85 -34.66
C VAL A 82 -9.03 6.16 -34.73
N VAL A 83 -9.98 6.55 -33.89
CA VAL A 83 -11.35 5.98 -33.90
C VAL A 83 -12.04 6.23 -35.25
N TRP A 84 -11.94 7.46 -35.76
CA TRP A 84 -12.49 7.82 -37.07
C TRP A 84 -11.88 7.00 -38.20
N PHE A 85 -10.55 6.81 -38.19
CA PHE A 85 -9.86 5.99 -39.19
C PHE A 85 -10.37 4.55 -39.19
N PHE A 86 -10.46 3.91 -37.99
CA PHE A 86 -10.99 2.56 -37.88
C PHE A 86 -12.50 2.47 -38.26
N ALA A 87 -13.26 3.52 -37.99
CA ALA A 87 -14.68 3.58 -38.40
C ALA A 87 -14.84 3.71 -39.93
N ALA A 88 -14.01 4.55 -40.55
CA ALA A 88 -14.03 4.75 -42.02
C ALA A 88 -13.69 3.47 -42.79
N GLU A 89 -12.78 2.65 -42.25
CA GLU A 89 -12.40 1.37 -42.81
C GLU A 89 -13.34 0.20 -42.43
N ASN A 90 -14.46 0.48 -41.75
CA ASN A 90 -15.37 -0.54 -41.19
C ASN A 90 -14.72 -1.57 -40.26
N LEU A 91 -13.62 -1.20 -39.61
CA LEU A 91 -12.81 -2.08 -38.72
C LEU A 91 -13.06 -1.81 -37.23
N LEU A 92 -13.87 -0.81 -36.90
CA LEU A 92 -14.14 -0.41 -35.52
C LEU A 92 -14.69 -1.57 -34.68
N TRP A 93 -15.60 -2.38 -35.27
CA TRP A 93 -16.16 -3.55 -34.60
C TRP A 93 -15.10 -4.62 -34.29
N VAL A 94 -14.09 -4.80 -35.19
CA VAL A 94 -12.98 -5.73 -34.97
C VAL A 94 -12.15 -5.30 -33.78
N VAL A 95 -11.86 -3.98 -33.69
CA VAL A 95 -11.14 -3.41 -32.56
C VAL A 95 -11.90 -3.57 -31.24
N ILE A 96 -13.21 -3.23 -31.26
CA ILE A 96 -14.06 -3.36 -30.06
C ILE A 96 -14.14 -4.82 -29.60
N VAL A 97 -14.39 -5.76 -30.50
CA VAL A 97 -14.46 -7.19 -30.16
C VAL A 97 -13.10 -7.69 -29.65
N SER A 98 -12.01 -7.32 -30.33
CA SER A 98 -10.65 -7.73 -29.93
C SER A 98 -10.27 -7.19 -28.54
N LEU A 99 -10.55 -5.92 -28.25
CA LEU A 99 -10.31 -5.31 -26.92
C LEU A 99 -11.20 -5.94 -25.85
N THR A 100 -12.46 -6.25 -26.18
CA THR A 100 -13.38 -6.93 -25.25
C THR A 100 -12.89 -8.34 -24.94
N LEU A 101 -12.48 -9.11 -25.95
CA LEU A 101 -11.89 -10.44 -25.77
C LEU A 101 -10.62 -10.38 -24.92
N TRP A 102 -9.78 -9.39 -25.15
CA TRP A 102 -8.57 -9.16 -24.34
C TRP A 102 -8.93 -8.82 -22.90
N GLY A 103 -9.88 -7.91 -22.67
CA GLY A 103 -10.38 -7.55 -21.34
C GLY A 103 -10.93 -8.76 -20.58
N VAL A 104 -11.76 -9.58 -21.26
CA VAL A 104 -12.30 -10.83 -20.69
C VAL A 104 -11.17 -11.83 -20.41
N ALA A 105 -10.19 -11.95 -21.29
CA ALA A 105 -9.04 -12.83 -21.09
C ALA A 105 -8.21 -12.42 -19.87
N VAL A 106 -7.96 -11.12 -19.70
CA VAL A 106 -7.25 -10.58 -18.52
C VAL A 106 -8.06 -10.81 -17.25
N TRP A 107 -9.36 -10.56 -17.27
CA TRP A 107 -10.24 -10.80 -16.13
C TRP A 107 -10.29 -12.29 -15.75
N ALA A 108 -10.52 -13.18 -16.72
CA ALA A 108 -10.53 -14.62 -16.49
C ALA A 108 -9.16 -15.14 -16.02
N GLY A 109 -8.06 -14.57 -16.54
CA GLY A 109 -6.71 -14.90 -16.12
C GLY A 109 -6.43 -14.49 -14.67
N LYS A 110 -6.81 -13.28 -14.28
CA LYS A 110 -6.72 -12.83 -12.87
C LYS A 110 -7.57 -13.70 -11.95
N PHE A 111 -8.78 -14.07 -12.38
CA PHE A 111 -9.62 -15.00 -11.62
C PHE A 111 -8.99 -16.40 -11.48
N ALA A 112 -8.40 -16.94 -12.54
CA ALA A 112 -7.73 -18.23 -12.52
C ALA A 112 -6.50 -18.26 -11.62
N LEU A 113 -5.80 -17.14 -11.50
CA LEU A 113 -4.61 -16.98 -10.67
C LEU A 113 -4.94 -16.57 -9.23
N SER A 114 -6.17 -16.09 -8.97
CA SER A 114 -6.59 -15.73 -7.61
C SER A 114 -6.56 -16.95 -6.70
N SER A 115 -6.09 -16.77 -5.48
CA SER A 115 -6.16 -17.80 -4.44
C SER A 115 -7.57 -17.75 -3.81
N THR A 116 -8.08 -18.90 -3.40
CA THR A 116 -9.36 -19.00 -2.70
C THR A 116 -9.22 -18.85 -1.18
N ARG A 117 -8.00 -18.62 -0.70
CA ARG A 117 -7.71 -18.44 0.72
C ARG A 117 -7.39 -16.97 0.99
N SER A 118 -8.14 -16.35 1.90
CA SER A 118 -7.73 -15.11 2.54
C SER A 118 -6.41 -15.33 3.26
N HIS A 119 -5.38 -14.55 2.97
CA HIS A 119 -4.17 -14.58 3.78
C HIS A 119 -4.50 -13.89 5.11
N THR A 120 -4.39 -14.64 6.19
CA THR A 120 -4.14 -14.02 7.48
C THR A 120 -2.81 -13.27 7.37
N VAL A 121 -2.77 -12.05 7.94
CA VAL A 121 -1.52 -11.31 8.13
C VAL A 121 -0.48 -12.29 8.67
N SER A 122 0.71 -12.33 8.09
CA SER A 122 1.73 -13.33 8.43
C SER A 122 2.37 -13.11 9.81
N VAL A 123 1.90 -12.11 10.57
CA VAL A 123 2.37 -11.77 11.93
C VAL A 123 1.90 -12.83 12.93
N ARG A 124 2.82 -13.26 13.79
CA ARG A 124 2.51 -14.24 14.85
C ARG A 124 1.52 -13.64 15.86
N GLU A 125 0.41 -14.35 16.08
CA GLU A 125 -0.61 -13.99 17.05
C GLU A 125 -0.26 -14.54 18.43
N HIS A 126 -0.32 -13.66 19.45
CA HIS A 126 -0.11 -13.99 20.85
C HIS A 126 -1.43 -13.86 21.60
N ARG A 127 -1.88 -14.91 22.25
CA ARG A 127 -3.06 -14.84 23.13
C ARG A 127 -2.66 -14.20 24.44
N THR A 128 -3.35 -13.13 24.79
CA THR A 128 -3.19 -12.39 26.05
C THR A 128 -4.55 -12.17 26.69
N PRO A 129 -4.64 -12.04 28.03
CA PRO A 129 -5.91 -11.77 28.71
C PRO A 129 -6.49 -10.42 28.25
N ALA A 130 -7.79 -10.23 28.44
CA ALA A 130 -8.44 -8.96 28.22
C ALA A 130 -7.81 -7.85 29.08
N PRO A 131 -7.70 -6.60 28.57
CA PRO A 131 -7.22 -5.48 29.35
C PRO A 131 -8.20 -5.17 30.49
N THR A 132 -7.68 -4.70 31.62
CA THR A 132 -8.47 -4.39 32.82
C THR A 132 -8.83 -2.91 32.95
N SER A 133 -8.01 -2.04 32.36
CA SER A 133 -8.20 -0.58 32.38
C SER A 133 -7.88 0.05 31.01
N PRO A 134 -8.56 -0.35 29.94
CA PRO A 134 -8.31 0.22 28.62
C PRO A 134 -8.77 1.68 28.53
N PHE A 135 -7.98 2.51 27.81
CA PHE A 135 -8.29 3.90 27.55
C PHE A 135 -8.30 4.18 26.06
N LEU A 136 -9.41 4.73 25.55
CA LEU A 136 -9.60 4.99 24.13
C LEU A 136 -9.79 6.49 23.87
N ILE A 137 -9.01 7.02 22.91
CA ILE A 137 -9.17 8.38 22.36
C ILE A 137 -9.96 8.26 21.07
N MET A 138 -11.10 8.97 20.98
CA MET A 138 -11.96 8.91 19.82
C MET A 138 -12.18 10.30 19.22
N ASN A 139 -11.97 10.45 17.90
CA ASN A 139 -12.27 11.67 17.18
C ASN A 139 -13.69 11.58 16.55
N PRO A 140 -14.66 12.33 17.04
CA PRO A 140 -16.05 12.25 16.57
C PRO A 140 -16.22 12.65 15.10
N ARG A 141 -15.34 13.52 14.55
CA ARG A 141 -15.37 13.96 13.14
C ARG A 141 -14.69 12.95 12.18
N SER A 142 -13.95 11.98 12.69
CA SER A 142 -13.21 11.02 11.85
C SER A 142 -14.13 10.19 10.96
N GLY A 143 -13.68 10.00 9.70
CA GLY A 143 -14.38 9.16 8.72
C GLY A 143 -15.84 9.54 8.46
N GLY A 144 -16.19 10.82 8.61
CA GLY A 144 -17.56 11.30 8.45
C GLY A 144 -18.49 10.91 9.60
N GLY A 145 -18.00 11.00 10.84
CA GLY A 145 -18.81 10.76 12.05
C GLY A 145 -19.03 9.28 12.37
N LYS A 146 -18.08 8.41 12.02
CA LYS A 146 -18.20 6.97 12.30
C LYS A 146 -18.31 6.65 13.79
N VAL A 147 -17.68 7.44 14.66
CA VAL A 147 -17.73 7.22 16.11
C VAL A 147 -19.18 7.21 16.61
N GLU A 148 -19.95 8.21 16.26
CA GLU A 148 -21.37 8.34 16.63
C GLU A 148 -22.25 7.33 15.86
N ARG A 149 -22.06 7.26 14.52
CA ARG A 149 -22.87 6.41 13.64
C ARG A 149 -22.86 4.93 14.02
N PHE A 150 -21.74 4.44 14.55
CA PHE A 150 -21.57 3.03 14.96
C PHE A 150 -21.64 2.83 16.48
N GLY A 151 -21.97 3.88 17.27
CA GLY A 151 -22.07 3.80 18.72
C GLY A 151 -20.78 3.30 19.38
N LEU A 152 -19.61 3.76 18.87
CA LEU A 152 -18.33 3.21 19.30
C LEU A 152 -18.01 3.52 20.74
N LYS A 153 -18.39 4.71 21.23
CA LYS A 153 -18.20 5.11 22.62
C LYS A 153 -18.95 4.19 23.56
N GLU A 154 -20.26 4.06 23.37
CA GLU A 154 -21.13 3.26 24.21
C GLU A 154 -20.75 1.77 24.20
N LYS A 155 -20.32 1.27 23.03
CA LYS A 155 -19.81 -0.12 22.92
C LYS A 155 -18.51 -0.29 23.70
N ALA A 156 -17.56 0.63 23.58
CA ALA A 156 -16.29 0.58 24.31
C ALA A 156 -16.47 0.66 25.82
N GLU A 157 -17.33 1.59 26.29
CA GLU A 157 -17.64 1.74 27.71
C GLU A 157 -18.34 0.49 28.30
N LYS A 158 -19.22 -0.16 27.55
CA LYS A 158 -19.81 -1.46 27.92
C LYS A 158 -18.79 -2.58 28.05
N LEU A 159 -17.68 -2.49 27.32
CA LEU A 159 -16.56 -3.42 27.39
C LEU A 159 -15.52 -3.01 28.44
N GLY A 160 -15.82 -2.03 29.30
CA GLY A 160 -14.99 -1.61 30.41
C GLY A 160 -13.94 -0.54 30.06
N ALA A 161 -13.96 0.02 28.84
CA ALA A 161 -13.02 1.06 28.47
C ALA A 161 -13.43 2.44 28.98
N ARG A 162 -12.43 3.23 29.40
CA ARG A 162 -12.57 4.68 29.58
C ARG A 162 -12.42 5.33 28.22
N VAL A 163 -13.36 6.22 27.83
CA VAL A 163 -13.36 6.86 26.52
C VAL A 163 -13.22 8.38 26.66
N HIS A 164 -12.23 8.95 25.97
CA HIS A 164 -12.09 10.38 25.78
C HIS A 164 -12.50 10.76 24.36
N LEU A 165 -13.53 11.60 24.22
CA LEU A 165 -13.89 12.20 22.94
C LEU A 165 -13.11 13.48 22.75
N LEU A 166 -12.35 13.57 21.66
CA LEU A 166 -11.66 14.81 21.29
C LEU A 166 -12.69 15.91 21.02
N ASP A 167 -12.45 17.09 21.56
CA ASP A 167 -13.25 18.27 21.29
C ASP A 167 -12.97 18.75 19.85
N PRO A 168 -13.99 18.75 18.97
CA PRO A 168 -13.79 19.16 17.59
C PRO A 168 -13.36 20.62 17.41
N ASP A 169 -13.60 21.47 18.40
CA ASP A 169 -13.37 22.90 18.35
C ASP A 169 -12.08 23.31 19.10
N ARG A 170 -11.39 22.33 19.69
CA ARG A 170 -10.12 22.50 20.38
C ARG A 170 -9.06 21.58 19.81
N GLN A 171 -7.86 22.11 19.66
CA GLN A 171 -6.70 21.28 19.35
C GLN A 171 -6.15 20.70 20.67
N GLU A 172 -6.48 19.44 20.94
CA GLU A 172 -5.98 18.71 22.09
C GLU A 172 -4.69 17.97 21.73
N ASP A 173 -3.73 17.98 22.66
CA ASP A 173 -2.51 17.17 22.52
C ASP A 173 -2.82 15.70 22.88
N VAL A 174 -3.01 14.88 21.84
CA VAL A 174 -3.34 13.46 21.99
C VAL A 174 -2.19 12.66 22.61
N THR A 175 -0.94 13.10 22.43
CA THR A 175 0.24 12.47 23.05
C THR A 175 0.23 12.66 24.55
N GLU A 176 -0.05 13.89 24.98
CA GLU A 176 -0.16 14.21 26.41
C GLU A 176 -1.38 13.52 27.06
N LEU A 177 -2.51 13.44 26.34
CA LEU A 177 -3.69 12.68 26.82
C LEU A 177 -3.35 11.20 27.01
N ALA A 178 -2.63 10.60 26.07
CA ALA A 178 -2.21 9.20 26.15
C ALA A 178 -1.24 8.97 27.32
N ARG A 179 -0.24 9.84 27.52
CA ARG A 179 0.71 9.75 28.64
C ARG A 179 0.01 9.86 30.00
N ARG A 180 -0.94 10.79 30.15
CA ARG A 180 -1.76 10.91 31.37
C ARG A 180 -2.58 9.65 31.62
N ALA A 181 -3.19 9.09 30.57
CA ALA A 181 -3.96 7.86 30.72
C ALA A 181 -3.09 6.71 31.25
N VAL A 182 -1.86 6.60 30.78
CA VAL A 182 -0.88 5.60 31.28
C VAL A 182 -0.51 5.88 32.73
N ALA A 183 -0.23 7.15 33.06
CA ALA A 183 0.06 7.56 34.47
C ALA A 183 -1.13 7.25 35.40
N ASP A 184 -2.37 7.33 34.90
CA ASP A 184 -3.60 7.00 35.59
C ASP A 184 -3.93 5.48 35.56
N GLY A 185 -2.97 4.64 35.16
CA GLY A 185 -3.07 3.19 35.22
C GLY A 185 -3.75 2.53 34.02
N ALA A 186 -3.77 3.16 32.85
CA ALA A 186 -4.25 2.49 31.64
C ALA A 186 -3.29 1.35 31.25
N ASP A 187 -3.82 0.16 31.03
CA ASP A 187 -3.09 -1.03 30.60
C ASP A 187 -3.21 -1.32 29.09
N LEU A 188 -4.00 -0.51 28.39
CA LEU A 188 -4.13 -0.48 26.93
C LEU A 188 -4.50 0.93 26.51
N LEU A 189 -3.87 1.42 25.41
CA LEU A 189 -4.29 2.63 24.71
C LEU A 189 -4.95 2.27 23.38
N GLY A 190 -6.05 3.00 23.03
CA GLY A 190 -6.70 2.80 21.75
C GLY A 190 -7.11 4.09 21.07
N VAL A 191 -7.26 4.04 19.74
CA VAL A 191 -7.64 5.20 18.92
C VAL A 191 -8.74 4.84 17.93
N ALA A 192 -9.81 5.65 17.94
CA ALA A 192 -10.77 5.74 16.86
C ALA A 192 -10.57 7.07 16.13
N GLY A 193 -9.66 7.09 15.14
CA GLY A 193 -9.22 8.30 14.48
C GLY A 193 -8.48 8.04 13.16
N GLY A 194 -7.86 9.07 12.61
CA GLY A 194 -7.00 8.98 11.43
C GLY A 194 -5.63 8.36 11.74
N ASP A 195 -4.89 7.96 10.68
CA ASP A 195 -3.59 7.29 10.82
C ASP A 195 -2.57 8.15 11.59
N GLY A 196 -2.56 9.49 11.40
CA GLY A 196 -1.65 10.38 12.16
C GLY A 196 -1.93 10.36 13.67
N THR A 197 -3.20 10.43 14.10
CA THR A 197 -3.56 10.30 15.52
C THR A 197 -3.19 8.91 16.06
N GLN A 198 -3.38 7.86 15.24
CA GLN A 198 -2.99 6.50 15.60
C GLN A 198 -1.49 6.39 15.85
N ALA A 199 -0.65 6.99 14.99
CA ALA A 199 0.80 6.97 15.13
C ALA A 199 1.28 7.61 16.43
N LEU A 200 0.74 8.77 16.80
CA LEU A 200 1.09 9.48 18.04
C LEU A 200 0.79 8.65 19.29
N VAL A 201 -0.40 8.07 19.36
CA VAL A 201 -0.79 7.25 20.53
C VAL A 201 -0.08 5.89 20.53
N ALA A 202 0.17 5.30 19.34
CA ALA A 202 0.95 4.08 19.21
C ALA A 202 2.37 4.24 19.74
N ALA A 203 3.02 5.41 19.49
CA ALA A 203 4.34 5.69 20.03
C ALA A 203 4.35 5.72 21.57
N VAL A 204 3.35 6.34 22.19
CA VAL A 204 3.21 6.34 23.65
C VAL A 204 2.99 4.91 24.18
N ALA A 205 2.16 4.11 23.51
CA ALA A 205 1.94 2.72 23.87
C ALA A 205 3.23 1.90 23.77
N ALA A 206 4.02 2.09 22.71
CA ALA A 206 5.31 1.44 22.52
C ALA A 206 6.34 1.88 23.59
N GLU A 207 6.44 3.19 23.88
CA GLU A 207 7.31 3.77 24.92
C GLU A 207 7.07 3.10 26.29
N HIS A 208 5.80 2.83 26.63
CA HIS A 208 5.41 2.23 27.90
C HIS A 208 5.23 0.69 27.85
N GLY A 209 5.46 0.05 26.69
CA GLY A 209 5.35 -1.39 26.53
C GLY A 209 3.93 -1.96 26.73
N ILE A 210 2.88 -1.12 26.58
CA ILE A 210 1.49 -1.52 26.71
C ILE A 210 0.85 -1.76 25.34
N PRO A 211 -0.21 -2.60 25.24
CA PRO A 211 -0.90 -2.85 23.97
C PRO A 211 -1.58 -1.60 23.40
N PHE A 212 -1.61 -1.52 22.07
CA PHE A 212 -2.30 -0.50 21.30
C PHE A 212 -3.47 -1.09 20.53
N LEU A 213 -4.64 -0.47 20.56
CA LEU A 213 -5.82 -0.86 19.82
C LEU A 213 -6.17 0.15 18.73
N VAL A 214 -6.39 -0.35 17.51
CA VAL A 214 -6.86 0.46 16.38
C VAL A 214 -8.35 0.21 16.14
N VAL A 215 -9.16 1.28 16.15
CA VAL A 215 -10.53 1.26 15.68
C VAL A 215 -10.61 1.92 14.30
N CYS A 216 -11.12 1.19 13.32
CA CYS A 216 -11.12 1.58 11.90
C CYS A 216 -12.12 2.73 11.60
N ALA A 217 -12.00 3.85 12.32
CA ALA A 217 -12.92 4.98 12.23
C ALA A 217 -12.45 6.14 11.35
N GLY A 218 -11.19 6.18 10.92
CA GLY A 218 -10.65 7.22 10.03
C GLY A 218 -11.15 7.12 8.59
N THR A 219 -10.73 8.08 7.75
CA THR A 219 -11.12 8.12 6.33
C THR A 219 -10.36 7.09 5.49
N ARG A 220 -9.06 6.93 5.70
CA ARG A 220 -8.19 6.02 4.94
C ARG A 220 -7.95 4.71 5.66
N ASN A 221 -7.50 4.75 6.91
CA ASN A 221 -7.27 3.58 7.79
C ASN A 221 -6.33 2.53 7.17
N HIS A 222 -5.23 2.96 6.54
CA HIS A 222 -4.30 2.03 5.91
C HIS A 222 -3.73 1.04 6.92
N PHE A 223 -3.29 1.52 8.08
CA PHE A 223 -2.75 0.66 9.13
C PHE A 223 -3.78 -0.36 9.63
N ALA A 224 -5.02 0.06 9.89
CA ALA A 224 -6.08 -0.84 10.33
C ALA A 224 -6.40 -1.93 9.27
N MET A 225 -6.37 -1.57 7.97
CA MET A 225 -6.57 -2.54 6.89
C MET A 225 -5.41 -3.53 6.78
N ASP A 226 -4.16 -3.09 6.97
CA ASP A 226 -3.00 -3.96 6.99
C ASP A 226 -3.02 -4.94 8.19
N LEU A 227 -3.67 -4.56 9.29
CA LEU A 227 -3.97 -5.44 10.42
C LEU A 227 -5.14 -6.42 10.16
N GLY A 228 -5.81 -6.30 9.00
CA GLY A 228 -6.93 -7.14 8.62
C GLY A 228 -8.27 -6.76 9.23
N LEU A 229 -8.43 -5.51 9.71
CA LEU A 229 -9.68 -4.99 10.27
C LEU A 229 -10.65 -4.53 9.19
N ASP A 230 -11.97 -4.58 9.48
CA ASP A 230 -13.01 -4.15 8.54
C ASP A 230 -13.29 -2.63 8.68
N ARG A 231 -13.01 -1.88 7.61
CA ARG A 231 -13.35 -0.45 7.55
C ARG A 231 -14.86 -0.17 7.48
N ASN A 232 -15.67 -1.17 7.12
CA ASN A 232 -17.12 -1.04 7.02
C ASN A 232 -17.82 -1.37 8.34
N ASP A 233 -17.15 -2.14 9.22
CA ASP A 233 -17.60 -2.42 10.58
C ASP A 233 -16.51 -2.06 11.60
N PRO A 234 -16.33 -0.76 11.89
CA PRO A 234 -15.36 -0.32 12.89
C PRO A 234 -15.69 -0.81 14.30
N ALA A 235 -16.97 -1.13 14.59
CA ALA A 235 -17.38 -1.62 15.89
C ALA A 235 -16.82 -3.01 16.19
N ALA A 236 -16.57 -3.85 15.18
CA ALA A 236 -15.94 -5.15 15.35
C ALA A 236 -14.50 -5.03 15.89
N SER A 237 -13.80 -3.90 15.65
CA SER A 237 -12.46 -3.68 16.22
C SER A 237 -12.45 -3.70 17.75
N LEU A 238 -13.55 -3.32 18.40
CA LEU A 238 -13.68 -3.28 19.85
C LEU A 238 -13.76 -4.67 20.49
N ASP A 239 -14.03 -5.73 19.71
CA ASP A 239 -14.03 -7.11 20.22
C ASP A 239 -12.62 -7.53 20.68
N ALA A 240 -11.58 -6.78 20.28
CA ALA A 240 -10.22 -6.91 20.82
C ALA A 240 -10.14 -6.61 22.35
N LEU A 241 -11.11 -5.92 22.93
CA LEU A 241 -11.15 -5.67 24.37
C LEU A 241 -11.62 -6.88 25.19
N THR A 242 -12.05 -7.95 24.52
CA THR A 242 -12.49 -9.20 25.16
C THR A 242 -11.36 -10.24 25.21
N ASP A 243 -11.61 -11.39 25.82
CA ASP A 243 -10.67 -12.53 25.86
C ASP A 243 -10.41 -13.16 24.49
N ASP A 244 -11.26 -12.86 23.48
CA ASP A 244 -11.05 -13.29 22.08
C ASP A 244 -10.00 -12.43 21.36
N GLY A 245 -9.54 -11.34 21.98
CA GLY A 245 -8.48 -10.49 21.45
C GLY A 245 -7.12 -11.19 21.44
N VAL A 246 -6.33 -10.88 20.38
CA VAL A 246 -4.95 -11.37 20.24
C VAL A 246 -3.99 -10.19 20.04
N GLU A 247 -2.74 -10.36 20.40
CA GLU A 247 -1.70 -9.36 20.19
C GLU A 247 -0.78 -9.73 19.03
N LEU A 248 -0.44 -8.71 18.24
CA LEU A 248 0.53 -8.74 17.17
C LEU A 248 1.69 -7.84 17.57
N HIS A 249 2.93 -8.29 17.37
CA HIS A 249 4.12 -7.44 17.54
C HIS A 249 4.51 -6.91 16.18
N VAL A 250 4.38 -5.60 15.98
CA VAL A 250 4.65 -4.94 14.71
C VAL A 250 5.72 -3.87 14.86
N ASP A 251 6.34 -3.52 13.75
CA ASP A 251 7.37 -2.49 13.73
C ASP A 251 6.75 -1.09 13.82
N LEU A 252 7.54 -0.12 14.31
CA LEU A 252 7.17 1.29 14.35
C LEU A 252 8.24 2.12 13.66
N GLY A 253 7.83 2.98 12.69
CA GLY A 253 8.70 3.88 11.97
C GLY A 253 8.77 5.26 12.63
N PHE A 254 9.90 5.96 12.43
CA PHE A 254 10.11 7.33 12.90
C PHE A 254 10.77 8.17 11.82
N ALA A 255 10.31 9.40 11.63
CA ALA A 255 10.98 10.47 10.91
C ALA A 255 11.48 11.47 11.96
N ASP A 256 12.78 11.42 12.27
CA ASP A 256 13.38 12.02 13.46
C ASP A 256 12.65 11.58 14.74
N THR A 257 11.87 12.48 15.35
CA THR A 257 11.07 12.20 16.55
C THR A 257 9.60 11.88 16.25
N TYR A 258 9.17 12.03 15.00
CA TYR A 258 7.77 11.84 14.60
C TYR A 258 7.50 10.39 14.23
N PRO A 259 6.62 9.69 14.98
CA PRO A 259 6.27 8.31 14.68
C PRO A 259 5.38 8.21 13.44
N PHE A 260 5.51 7.11 12.70
CA PHE A 260 4.56 6.74 11.65
C PHE A 260 4.28 5.24 11.65
N VAL A 261 3.02 4.91 11.48
CA VAL A 261 2.56 3.52 11.33
C VAL A 261 2.47 3.11 9.85
N ASN A 262 2.36 4.07 8.93
CA ASN A 262 2.33 3.81 7.49
C ASN A 262 3.60 4.30 6.78
N ASN A 263 3.79 5.62 6.67
CA ASN A 263 4.91 6.15 5.90
C ASN A 263 5.22 7.63 6.18
N ALA A 264 6.45 8.01 5.84
CA ALA A 264 6.89 9.38 5.65
C ALA A 264 7.11 9.64 4.14
N SER A 265 6.63 10.75 3.63
CA SER A 265 6.70 11.13 2.21
C SER A 265 7.40 12.48 2.03
N PHE A 266 8.20 12.59 0.96
CA PHE A 266 9.05 13.73 0.66
C PHE A 266 8.88 14.17 -0.80
N GLY A 267 9.14 15.44 -1.07
CA GLY A 267 9.13 16.00 -2.42
C GLY A 267 7.73 16.27 -2.95
N ALA A 268 7.46 15.96 -4.21
CA ALA A 268 6.24 16.33 -4.92
C ALA A 268 4.95 16.01 -4.16
N TYR A 269 4.89 14.86 -3.53
CA TYR A 269 3.70 14.44 -2.79
C TYR A 269 3.48 15.28 -1.51
N ALA A 270 4.54 15.54 -0.76
CA ALA A 270 4.45 16.34 0.46
C ALA A 270 4.02 17.78 0.15
N VAL A 271 4.60 18.41 -0.90
CA VAL A 271 4.25 19.77 -1.35
C VAL A 271 2.79 19.88 -1.76
N VAL A 272 2.25 18.90 -2.50
CA VAL A 272 0.84 18.93 -2.92
C VAL A 272 -0.11 18.79 -1.73
N VAL A 273 0.19 17.92 -0.78
CA VAL A 273 -0.67 17.71 0.39
C VAL A 273 -0.72 18.93 1.31
N GLN A 274 0.36 19.71 1.37
CA GLN A 274 0.44 20.94 2.21
C GLN A 274 -0.20 22.17 1.58
N SER A 275 -0.47 22.17 0.27
CA SER A 275 -1.09 23.32 -0.38
C SER A 275 -2.47 23.61 0.23
N PRO A 276 -2.75 24.84 0.71
CA PRO A 276 -4.04 25.22 1.29
C PRO A 276 -5.21 24.94 0.33
N GLU A 277 -4.99 25.20 -0.96
CA GLU A 277 -5.98 25.01 -2.03
C GLU A 277 -6.29 23.52 -2.26
N TYR A 278 -5.40 22.60 -1.85
CA TYR A 278 -5.61 21.16 -1.96
C TYR A 278 -6.79 20.66 -1.12
N ARG A 279 -7.11 21.33 -0.02
CA ARG A 279 -8.26 20.95 0.83
C ARG A 279 -9.60 21.26 0.16
N ASP A 280 -9.66 22.34 -0.62
CA ASP A 280 -10.89 22.83 -1.24
C ASP A 280 -11.10 22.24 -2.64
N ASP A 281 -10.05 22.14 -3.48
CA ASP A 281 -10.10 21.53 -4.82
C ASP A 281 -8.83 20.73 -5.14
N LYS A 282 -8.85 19.44 -4.72
CA LYS A 282 -7.71 18.53 -4.88
C LYS A 282 -7.27 18.33 -6.32
N VAL A 283 -8.22 18.22 -7.24
CA VAL A 283 -7.93 17.93 -8.65
C VAL A 283 -7.31 19.13 -9.33
N ARG A 284 -7.88 20.30 -9.13
CA ARG A 284 -7.40 21.54 -9.75
C ARG A 284 -6.01 21.89 -9.24
N THR A 285 -5.80 21.89 -7.93
CA THR A 285 -4.51 22.23 -7.31
C THR A 285 -3.41 21.26 -7.73
N THR A 286 -3.71 19.95 -7.77
CA THR A 286 -2.77 18.94 -8.25
C THR A 286 -2.39 19.21 -9.71
N LEU A 287 -3.36 19.47 -10.60
CA LEU A 287 -3.11 19.73 -12.00
C LEU A 287 -2.33 21.04 -12.24
N GLU A 288 -2.51 22.04 -11.41
CA GLU A 288 -1.79 23.32 -11.50
C GLU A 288 -0.33 23.22 -11.04
N LEU A 289 -0.06 22.45 -9.98
CA LEU A 289 1.28 22.29 -9.43
C LEU A 289 2.10 21.18 -10.13
N LEU A 290 1.44 20.18 -10.72
CA LEU A 290 2.08 19.01 -11.29
C LEU A 290 3.17 19.33 -12.33
N PRO A 291 3.02 20.32 -13.26
CA PRO A 291 4.09 20.65 -14.21
C PRO A 291 5.38 21.10 -13.53
N GLU A 292 5.30 21.91 -12.48
CA GLU A 292 6.48 22.42 -11.76
C GLU A 292 7.16 21.32 -10.94
N LEU A 293 6.35 20.44 -10.35
CA LEU A 293 6.85 19.31 -9.57
C LEU A 293 7.55 18.28 -10.46
N LEU A 294 6.96 17.95 -11.62
CA LEU A 294 7.52 16.96 -12.55
C LEU A 294 8.76 17.47 -13.31
N THR A 295 8.88 18.78 -13.50
CA THR A 295 10.02 19.39 -14.20
C THR A 295 11.14 19.85 -13.27
N HIS A 296 11.07 19.53 -11.96
CA HIS A 296 12.00 20.03 -10.93
C HIS A 296 12.12 21.58 -10.85
N GLN A 297 11.15 22.31 -11.38
CA GLN A 297 11.11 23.77 -11.28
C GLN A 297 10.62 24.24 -9.91
N ARG A 298 9.96 23.37 -9.16
CA ARG A 298 9.45 23.66 -7.82
C ARG A 298 9.70 22.45 -6.90
N GLY A 299 10.03 22.72 -5.66
CA GLY A 299 10.34 21.72 -4.66
C GLY A 299 11.85 21.62 -4.35
N PRO A 300 12.21 20.99 -3.22
CA PRO A 300 13.59 20.75 -2.85
C PRO A 300 14.23 19.70 -3.77
N ARG A 301 15.52 19.82 -4.01
CA ARG A 301 16.31 18.73 -4.58
C ARG A 301 16.66 17.76 -3.47
N LEU A 302 16.06 16.58 -3.51
CA LEU A 302 16.25 15.56 -2.51
C LEU A 302 17.44 14.67 -2.83
N THR A 303 18.13 14.23 -1.80
CA THR A 303 19.13 13.15 -1.87
C THR A 303 18.88 12.22 -0.70
N ALA A 304 18.65 10.93 -0.94
CA ALA A 304 18.44 9.96 0.10
C ALA A 304 19.61 8.97 0.17
N ARG A 305 20.20 8.81 1.37
CA ARG A 305 21.17 7.77 1.67
C ARG A 305 20.44 6.63 2.35
N VAL A 306 20.48 5.47 1.73
CA VAL A 306 19.76 4.28 2.14
C VAL A 306 20.78 3.28 2.69
N GLU A 307 20.74 3.02 3.99
CA GLU A 307 21.58 2.00 4.61
C GLU A 307 20.89 0.64 4.49
N GLU A 308 21.40 -0.19 3.56
CA GLU A 308 20.86 -1.53 3.35
C GLU A 308 21.06 -2.41 4.60
N PRO A 309 20.11 -3.31 4.92
CA PRO A 309 20.28 -4.26 6.00
C PRO A 309 21.49 -5.15 5.67
N GLY A 310 22.62 -4.88 6.33
CA GLY A 310 23.83 -5.68 6.13
C GLY A 310 23.52 -7.14 6.43
N THR A 311 23.89 -8.04 5.52
CA THR A 311 24.19 -9.43 5.90
C THR A 311 25.21 -9.34 7.04
N ALA A 312 24.83 -9.87 8.20
CA ALA A 312 25.67 -9.85 9.40
C ALA A 312 27.07 -10.36 9.05
N ALA A 313 27.97 -9.45 8.70
CA ALA A 313 29.39 -9.71 8.65
C ALA A 313 29.83 -9.90 10.08
N GLY A 314 30.43 -11.04 10.39
CA GLY A 314 30.94 -11.36 11.71
C GLY A 314 31.85 -10.25 12.23
N PRO A 315 32.15 -10.22 13.54
CA PRO A 315 32.77 -9.07 14.26
C PRO A 315 34.19 -8.68 13.83
N GLN A 316 34.65 -9.05 12.63
CA GLN A 316 36.02 -8.81 12.17
C GLN A 316 36.17 -8.10 10.81
N ALA A 317 35.09 -7.65 10.18
CA ALA A 317 35.23 -6.84 8.97
C ALA A 317 34.78 -5.41 9.25
N GLY A 318 35.75 -4.50 9.41
CA GLY A 318 35.57 -3.04 9.34
C GLY A 318 35.19 -2.59 7.93
N GLY A 319 34.14 -3.17 7.34
CA GLY A 319 33.59 -2.82 6.05
C GLY A 319 32.48 -1.80 6.22
N ALA A 320 32.65 -0.62 5.64
CA ALA A 320 31.60 0.38 5.51
C ALA A 320 30.34 -0.30 4.92
N THR A 321 29.23 -0.19 5.62
CA THR A 321 27.91 -0.60 5.14
C THR A 321 27.71 0.10 3.80
N ALA A 322 27.45 -0.64 2.72
CA ALA A 322 27.24 -0.05 1.41
C ALA A 322 25.94 0.77 1.47
N ALA A 323 26.08 2.08 1.47
CA ALA A 323 24.94 2.99 1.40
C ALA A 323 24.61 3.24 -0.06
N THR A 324 23.41 2.91 -0.45
CA THR A 324 22.88 3.27 -1.79
C THR A 324 22.36 4.71 -1.74
N VAL A 325 22.82 5.53 -2.70
CA VAL A 325 22.37 6.92 -2.83
C VAL A 325 21.28 6.99 -3.91
N VAL A 326 20.12 7.50 -3.54
CA VAL A 326 19.03 7.87 -4.46
C VAL A 326 19.10 9.38 -4.67
N ASP A 327 19.58 9.79 -5.85
CA ASP A 327 19.80 11.20 -6.17
C ASP A 327 18.66 11.78 -7.00
N GLY A 328 18.18 12.96 -6.58
CA GLY A 328 17.17 13.76 -7.26
C GLY A 328 15.81 13.09 -7.46
N PRO A 329 15.25 12.29 -6.53
CA PRO A 329 13.89 11.80 -6.70
C PRO A 329 12.88 12.95 -6.64
N GLN A 330 11.90 12.96 -7.54
CA GLN A 330 10.79 13.93 -7.51
C GLN A 330 9.83 13.64 -6.37
N ALA A 331 9.67 12.36 -6.03
CA ALA A 331 8.95 11.90 -4.86
C ALA A 331 9.71 10.74 -4.21
N LEU A 332 9.77 10.76 -2.89
CA LEU A 332 10.35 9.70 -2.10
C LEU A 332 9.34 9.30 -1.01
N LEU A 333 9.10 8.01 -0.88
CA LEU A 333 8.27 7.42 0.16
C LEU A 333 9.12 6.47 1.00
N VAL A 334 9.11 6.68 2.30
CA VAL A 334 9.73 5.78 3.29
C VAL A 334 8.63 5.16 4.13
N SER A 335 8.40 3.87 3.99
CA SER A 335 7.29 3.18 4.66
C SER A 335 7.75 2.31 5.82
N ASN A 336 6.91 2.22 6.83
CA ASN A 336 7.04 1.26 7.92
C ASN A 336 6.72 -0.14 7.38
N ASN A 337 7.75 -0.88 7.01
CA ASN A 337 7.73 -2.09 6.18
C ASN A 337 7.41 -1.86 4.69
N PRO A 338 7.96 -2.69 3.80
CA PRO A 338 7.82 -2.52 2.35
C PRO A 338 6.38 -2.75 1.86
N TYR A 339 5.90 -1.86 0.99
CA TYR A 339 4.66 -2.07 0.23
C TYR A 339 4.86 -3.08 -0.90
N ARG A 340 3.84 -3.89 -1.17
CA ARG A 340 3.78 -4.67 -2.41
C ARG A 340 3.43 -3.76 -3.58
N MET A 341 4.25 -3.82 -4.63
CA MET A 341 4.11 -3.00 -5.83
C MET A 341 3.26 -3.66 -6.94
N ASP A 342 2.42 -4.65 -6.57
CA ASP A 342 1.59 -5.38 -7.54
C ASP A 342 0.39 -4.57 -8.06
N ASP A 343 0.07 -3.44 -7.43
CA ASP A 343 -0.98 -2.50 -7.85
C ASP A 343 -0.42 -1.09 -8.00
N PRO A 344 -0.04 -0.68 -9.23
CA PRO A 344 0.53 0.64 -9.49
C PRO A 344 -0.48 1.79 -9.34
N ALA A 345 -1.79 1.51 -9.25
CA ALA A 345 -2.84 2.51 -9.09
C ALA A 345 -3.19 2.81 -7.62
N GLY A 346 -2.70 2.00 -6.69
CA GLY A 346 -2.86 2.18 -5.25
C GLY A 346 -1.56 1.84 -4.55
N LEU A 347 -1.20 2.58 -3.51
CA LEU A 347 -0.23 2.08 -2.56
C LEU A 347 -0.83 0.80 -2.00
N GLY A 348 -0.31 -0.35 -2.46
CA GLY A 348 -0.72 -1.66 -2.01
C GLY A 348 -0.62 -1.77 -0.49
N TYR A 349 -1.22 -2.79 0.08
CA TYR A 349 -0.99 -3.07 1.49
C TYR A 349 0.38 -3.72 1.70
N ARG A 350 0.82 -3.72 2.94
CA ARG A 350 2.06 -4.36 3.37
C ARG A 350 1.77 -5.84 3.68
N GLU A 351 2.58 -6.72 3.12
CA GLU A 351 2.43 -8.16 3.36
C GLU A 351 2.85 -8.56 4.78
N ARG A 352 3.79 -7.79 5.33
CA ARG A 352 4.37 -7.99 6.66
C ARG A 352 4.48 -6.66 7.38
N LEU A 353 4.25 -6.70 8.69
CA LEU A 353 4.38 -5.53 9.57
C LEU A 353 5.49 -5.72 10.62
N GLU A 354 6.27 -6.81 10.48
CA GLU A 354 7.35 -7.21 11.39
C GLU A 354 8.64 -7.57 10.64
N SER A 355 8.89 -6.94 9.49
CA SER A 355 10.08 -7.28 8.69
C SER A 355 11.38 -6.67 9.23
N GLY A 356 11.30 -5.71 10.16
CA GLY A 356 12.43 -5.01 10.75
C GLY A 356 13.16 -4.11 9.76
N VAL A 357 12.53 -3.75 8.63
CA VAL A 357 13.10 -2.88 7.61
C VAL A 357 12.07 -1.88 7.08
N LEU A 358 12.54 -0.67 6.78
CA LEU A 358 11.79 0.33 6.04
C LEU A 358 11.69 -0.08 4.56
N GLY A 359 10.56 0.23 3.92
CA GLY A 359 10.46 0.23 2.47
C GLY A 359 10.80 1.61 1.93
N VAL A 360 11.59 1.68 0.86
CA VAL A 360 11.99 2.93 0.20
C VAL A 360 11.53 2.89 -1.24
N LEU A 361 10.72 3.87 -1.64
CA LEU A 361 10.22 4.03 -2.99
C LEU A 361 10.60 5.42 -3.50
N GLY A 362 11.53 5.48 -4.46
CA GLY A 362 11.92 6.70 -5.14
C GLY A 362 11.33 6.76 -6.54
N VAL A 363 10.72 7.89 -6.89
CA VAL A 363 10.19 8.12 -8.24
C VAL A 363 10.97 9.27 -8.88
N ARG A 364 11.56 8.98 -10.06
CA ARG A 364 12.21 9.95 -10.92
C ARG A 364 11.75 9.72 -12.34
N VAL A 365 11.08 10.70 -12.92
CA VAL A 365 10.52 10.61 -14.27
C VAL A 365 11.03 11.78 -15.09
N GLU A 366 11.78 11.50 -16.11
CA GLU A 366 12.41 12.53 -16.97
C GLU A 366 11.60 12.76 -18.26
N ASN A 367 10.79 11.79 -18.67
CA ASN A 367 10.06 11.86 -19.93
C ASN A 367 8.76 11.06 -19.94
N ALA A 368 7.94 11.27 -20.96
CA ALA A 368 6.63 10.63 -21.13
C ALA A 368 6.69 9.09 -21.24
N ALA A 369 7.78 8.56 -21.79
CA ALA A 369 7.93 7.10 -21.96
C ALA A 369 8.16 6.42 -20.61
N GLU A 370 8.96 7.04 -19.73
CA GLU A 370 9.15 6.56 -18.35
C GLU A 370 7.86 6.63 -17.54
N ALA A 371 7.12 7.76 -17.65
CA ALA A 371 5.81 7.92 -17.02
C ALA A 371 4.83 6.82 -17.47
N ALA A 372 4.75 6.56 -18.77
CA ALA A 372 3.93 5.50 -19.32
C ALA A 372 4.38 4.10 -18.84
N GLY A 373 5.69 3.88 -18.75
CA GLY A 373 6.26 2.65 -18.22
C GLY A 373 5.83 2.36 -16.79
N LEU A 374 5.85 3.39 -15.93
CA LEU A 374 5.36 3.31 -14.54
C LEU A 374 3.87 2.98 -14.47
N LEU A 375 3.03 3.66 -15.26
CA LEU A 375 1.59 3.42 -15.29
C LEU A 375 1.24 2.01 -15.80
N LEU A 376 2.05 1.45 -16.69
CA LEU A 376 1.88 0.09 -17.22
C LEU A 376 2.49 -1.00 -16.32
N GLY A 377 2.99 -0.64 -15.13
CA GLY A 377 3.59 -1.58 -14.19
C GLY A 377 4.89 -2.22 -14.70
N ARG A 378 5.56 -1.59 -15.66
CA ARG A 378 6.90 -2.00 -16.10
C ARG A 378 7.91 -1.46 -15.10
N HIS A 379 8.89 -2.28 -14.73
CA HIS A 379 10.07 -1.82 -14.00
C HIS A 379 10.81 -0.84 -14.89
N SER A 380 10.54 0.45 -14.69
CA SER A 380 11.20 1.52 -15.45
C SER A 380 12.40 2.01 -14.66
N THR A 381 13.39 2.55 -15.37
CA THR A 381 14.58 3.19 -14.77
C THR A 381 14.22 4.33 -13.81
N GLY A 382 12.98 4.84 -13.89
CA GLY A 382 12.47 5.92 -13.05
C GLY A 382 11.87 5.48 -11.68
N LEU A 383 11.86 4.18 -11.38
CA LEU A 383 11.35 3.66 -10.11
C LEU A 383 12.47 2.94 -9.35
N THR A 384 12.83 3.49 -8.19
CA THR A 384 13.77 2.86 -7.25
C THR A 384 12.99 2.21 -6.11
N VAL A 385 13.20 0.92 -5.88
CA VAL A 385 12.59 0.17 -4.77
C VAL A 385 13.70 -0.47 -3.96
N LEU A 386 13.84 -0.07 -2.69
CA LEU A 386 14.87 -0.56 -1.78
C LEU A 386 14.27 -0.90 -0.42
N THR A 387 15.04 -1.57 0.42
CA THR A 387 14.73 -1.76 1.84
C THR A 387 15.91 -1.30 2.67
N ALA A 388 15.63 -0.73 3.85
CA ALA A 388 16.66 -0.16 4.71
C ALA A 388 16.29 -0.31 6.19
N ARG A 389 17.28 -0.22 7.07
CA ARG A 389 17.05 0.01 8.50
C ARG A 389 17.00 1.49 8.84
N GLU A 390 17.74 2.28 8.06
CA GLU A 390 17.78 3.72 8.19
C GLU A 390 17.87 4.38 6.83
N VAL A 391 17.20 5.51 6.68
CA VAL A 391 17.23 6.37 5.50
C VAL A 391 17.45 7.80 5.95
N VAL A 392 18.48 8.43 5.42
CA VAL A 392 18.78 9.85 5.69
C VAL A 392 18.41 10.64 4.44
N VAL A 393 17.41 11.50 4.56
CA VAL A 393 16.91 12.35 3.47
C VAL A 393 17.45 13.76 3.66
N ASP A 394 18.30 14.20 2.74
CA ASP A 394 18.88 15.53 2.69
C ASP A 394 18.28 16.33 1.52
N ALA A 395 18.42 17.65 1.56
CA ALA A 395 17.94 18.54 0.53
C ALA A 395 18.81 19.79 0.38
N ASP A 396 18.58 20.54 -0.71
CA ASP A 396 19.20 21.84 -0.98
C ASP A 396 18.63 23.00 -0.12
N ARG A 397 17.81 22.67 0.89
CA ARG A 397 17.15 23.62 1.80
C ARG A 397 17.34 23.21 3.26
N PRO A 398 17.41 24.18 4.20
CA PRO A 398 17.58 23.86 5.62
C PRO A 398 16.36 23.17 6.25
N GLU A 399 15.17 23.34 5.66
CA GLU A 399 13.93 22.71 6.08
C GLU A 399 13.15 22.22 4.86
N ILE A 400 12.46 21.10 5.01
CA ILE A 400 11.64 20.50 3.95
C ILE A 400 10.26 20.09 4.47
N GLU A 401 9.33 20.09 3.54
CA GLU A 401 7.98 19.58 3.75
C GLU A 401 8.01 18.05 3.75
N VAL A 402 7.48 17.46 4.84
CA VAL A 402 7.37 16.01 5.03
C VAL A 402 5.93 15.66 5.35
N GLY A 403 5.37 14.72 4.62
CA GLY A 403 4.08 14.14 4.97
C GLY A 403 4.27 12.90 5.84
N VAL A 404 3.86 12.94 7.11
CA VAL A 404 3.95 11.80 8.04
C VAL A 404 2.56 11.26 8.30
N ASP A 405 2.27 10.03 7.86
CA ASP A 405 0.93 9.41 7.89
C ASP A 405 -0.21 10.31 7.36
N GLY A 406 0.14 11.22 6.42
CA GLY A 406 -0.78 12.18 5.81
C GLY A 406 -0.91 13.51 6.53
N GLU A 407 -0.20 13.71 7.64
CA GLU A 407 -0.05 15.01 8.30
C GLU A 407 1.16 15.76 7.72
N ALA A 408 0.99 17.05 7.49
CA ALA A 408 2.00 17.91 6.90
C ALA A 408 2.89 18.54 7.98
N LEU A 409 4.20 18.31 7.90
CA LEU A 409 5.20 18.83 8.83
C LEU A 409 6.30 19.57 8.08
N MET A 410 6.93 20.55 8.74
CA MET A 410 8.19 21.15 8.31
C MET A 410 9.30 20.59 9.18
N LEU A 411 10.28 19.90 8.59
CA LEU A 411 11.39 19.31 9.33
C LEU A 411 12.74 19.86 8.85
N PRO A 412 13.70 20.04 9.76
CA PRO A 412 15.06 20.43 9.40
C PRO A 412 15.76 19.30 8.62
N THR A 413 16.61 19.66 7.69
CA THR A 413 17.45 18.70 6.95
C THR A 413 18.80 18.50 7.64
N PRO A 414 19.34 17.28 7.62
CA PRO A 414 18.78 16.05 7.04
C PRO A 414 17.74 15.37 7.95
N VAL A 415 16.64 14.87 7.38
CA VAL A 415 15.63 14.07 8.09
C VAL A 415 16.08 12.61 8.15
N ARG A 416 16.10 12.03 9.33
CA ARG A 416 16.48 10.65 9.56
C ARG A 416 15.25 9.76 9.78
N CYS A 417 15.00 8.85 8.86
CA CYS A 417 13.96 7.82 9.00
C CYS A 417 14.57 6.53 9.55
N ARG A 418 14.02 5.98 10.62
CA ARG A 418 14.45 4.73 11.25
C ARG A 418 13.26 3.84 11.57
N ILE A 419 13.51 2.55 11.78
CA ILE A 419 12.52 1.57 12.19
C ILE A 419 12.92 0.95 13.52
N GLU A 420 11.93 0.74 14.39
CA GLU A 420 12.07 -0.01 15.64
C GLU A 420 11.33 -1.33 15.50
N PRO A 421 12.07 -2.45 15.33
CA PRO A 421 11.47 -3.75 15.08
C PRO A 421 10.67 -4.27 16.27
N GLY A 422 9.42 -4.70 16.03
CA GLY A 422 8.56 -5.30 17.04
C GLY A 422 8.20 -4.39 18.21
N ALA A 423 8.44 -3.08 18.09
CA ALA A 423 8.27 -2.12 19.18
C ALA A 423 6.81 -1.93 19.60
N LEU A 424 5.87 -2.13 18.69
CA LEU A 424 4.47 -1.88 18.95
C LEU A 424 3.68 -3.19 19.12
N ARG A 425 3.09 -3.38 20.27
CA ARG A 425 2.13 -4.46 20.56
C ARG A 425 0.75 -4.00 20.15
N VAL A 426 0.17 -4.58 19.10
CA VAL A 426 -1.16 -4.21 18.61
C VAL A 426 -2.18 -5.27 18.98
N ARG A 427 -3.21 -4.89 19.72
CA ARG A 427 -4.29 -5.79 20.08
C ARG A 427 -5.43 -5.69 19.06
N VAL A 428 -5.80 -6.84 18.47
CA VAL A 428 -6.81 -6.96 17.43
C VAL A 428 -7.81 -8.08 17.76
N PRO A 429 -9.04 -8.06 17.21
CA PRO A 429 -9.96 -9.19 17.34
C PRO A 429 -9.36 -10.47 16.75
N GLY A 430 -9.52 -11.60 17.44
CA GLY A 430 -9.09 -12.91 16.91
C GLY A 430 -9.87 -13.31 15.66
N ASN A 431 -11.15 -12.94 15.60
CA ASN A 431 -12.01 -13.15 14.43
C ASN A 431 -12.13 -11.85 13.63
N ARG A 432 -11.20 -11.63 12.69
CA ARG A 432 -11.20 -10.49 11.78
C ARG A 432 -11.16 -10.95 10.31
N PRO A 433 -11.65 -10.15 9.34
CA PRO A 433 -11.71 -10.56 7.91
C PRO A 433 -10.36 -10.92 7.33
N GLY A 434 -9.27 -10.39 7.88
CA GLY A 434 -7.93 -10.52 7.34
C GLY A 434 -7.66 -9.55 6.19
N VAL A 435 -6.43 -9.56 5.68
CA VAL A 435 -6.01 -8.71 4.55
C VAL A 435 -6.53 -9.34 3.27
N PRO A 436 -7.28 -8.59 2.42
CA PRO A 436 -7.71 -9.10 1.12
C PRO A 436 -6.50 -9.50 0.29
N GLU A 437 -6.55 -10.68 -0.35
CA GLU A 437 -5.51 -11.05 -1.30
C GLU A 437 -5.40 -10.03 -2.44
N THR A 438 -4.17 -9.62 -2.76
CA THR A 438 -3.90 -8.87 -3.99
C THR A 438 -4.29 -9.74 -5.18
N LYS A 439 -4.93 -9.11 -6.18
CA LYS A 439 -5.11 -9.77 -7.47
C LYS A 439 -3.71 -10.11 -8.00
N PRO A 440 -3.40 -11.38 -8.21
CA PRO A 440 -2.06 -11.76 -8.64
C PRO A 440 -1.71 -11.09 -9.96
N PRO A 441 -0.44 -10.71 -10.18
CA PRO A 441 0.00 -10.21 -11.47
C PRO A 441 -0.27 -11.25 -12.56
N MET A 442 -0.53 -10.78 -13.79
CA MET A 442 -0.85 -11.65 -14.91
C MET A 442 0.39 -12.47 -15.31
N ASP A 443 0.45 -13.72 -14.89
CA ASP A 443 1.50 -14.67 -15.25
C ASP A 443 1.00 -15.67 -16.30
N TRP A 444 1.31 -15.41 -17.57
CA TRP A 444 0.96 -16.24 -18.71
C TRP A 444 1.60 -17.64 -18.66
N ARG A 445 2.76 -17.80 -18.04
CA ARG A 445 3.42 -19.09 -17.87
C ARG A 445 2.67 -19.95 -16.87
N ARG A 446 2.25 -19.35 -15.76
CA ARG A 446 1.44 -20.02 -14.74
C ARG A 446 0.04 -20.37 -15.27
N LEU A 447 -0.61 -19.46 -16.02
CA LEU A 447 -1.89 -19.71 -16.70
C LEU A 447 -1.81 -20.91 -17.64
N ARG A 448 -0.75 -20.99 -18.46
CA ARG A 448 -0.54 -22.11 -19.37
C ARG A 448 -0.38 -23.43 -18.65
N LYS A 449 0.36 -23.47 -17.52
CA LYS A 449 0.49 -24.65 -16.67
C LYS A 449 -0.85 -25.07 -16.06
N LEU A 450 -1.65 -24.12 -15.57
CA LEU A 450 -2.99 -24.37 -15.05
C LEU A 450 -3.95 -24.90 -16.12
N ALA A 451 -3.95 -24.31 -17.31
CA ALA A 451 -4.80 -24.72 -18.41
C ALA A 451 -4.48 -26.14 -18.92
N ALA A 452 -3.17 -26.50 -18.93
CA ALA A 452 -2.69 -27.82 -19.34
C ALA A 452 -2.89 -28.90 -18.25
N ALA A 453 -3.14 -28.52 -16.99
CA ALA A 453 -3.32 -29.49 -15.91
C ALA A 453 -4.62 -30.31 -16.11
N VAL A 454 -4.46 -31.63 -16.03
CA VAL A 454 -5.56 -32.62 -16.04
C VAL A 454 -5.62 -33.26 -14.68
N GLY A 455 -6.77 -33.13 -13.97
CA GLY A 455 -6.93 -33.67 -12.62
C GLY A 455 -6.64 -32.66 -11.50
N ARG A 456 -6.37 -33.12 -10.27
CA ARG A 456 -6.04 -32.27 -9.13
C ARG A 456 -4.67 -31.61 -9.37
N THR A 457 -4.64 -30.30 -9.43
CA THR A 457 -3.36 -29.57 -9.33
C THR A 457 -2.80 -29.85 -7.94
N ALA A 458 -1.57 -30.35 -7.88
CA ALA A 458 -0.86 -30.49 -6.61
C ALA A 458 -0.79 -29.09 -5.96
N LEU A 459 -1.31 -28.98 -4.75
CA LEU A 459 -1.06 -27.82 -3.89
C LEU A 459 0.46 -27.61 -3.83
N PRO A 460 0.95 -26.35 -3.84
CA PRO A 460 2.34 -26.13 -3.52
C PRO A 460 2.59 -26.82 -2.18
N LYS A 461 3.58 -27.73 -2.14
CA LYS A 461 3.98 -28.39 -0.91
C LYS A 461 4.25 -27.27 0.10
N HIS A 462 3.35 -27.10 1.07
CA HIS A 462 3.69 -26.37 2.27
C HIS A 462 4.97 -27.03 2.78
N ARG A 463 6.03 -26.26 2.87
CA ARG A 463 7.19 -26.62 3.67
C ARG A 463 6.64 -26.70 5.09
N VAL A 464 6.27 -27.90 5.51
CA VAL A 464 5.99 -28.18 6.91
C VAL A 464 7.28 -27.84 7.62
N LEU A 465 7.29 -26.73 8.33
CA LEU A 465 8.37 -26.44 9.27
C LEU A 465 8.46 -27.65 10.19
N PRO A 466 9.66 -28.14 10.49
CA PRO A 466 9.80 -29.27 11.41
C PRO A 466 9.06 -28.93 12.70
N ARG A 467 8.21 -29.84 13.17
CA ARG A 467 7.64 -29.79 14.50
C ARG A 467 8.80 -29.64 15.46
N GLU A 468 8.90 -28.55 16.19
CA GLU A 468 9.84 -28.45 17.30
C GLU A 468 9.55 -29.62 18.25
N GLU A 469 10.54 -30.47 18.43
CA GLU A 469 10.50 -31.49 19.48
C GLU A 469 10.39 -30.77 20.84
N PRO A 470 9.52 -31.23 21.74
CA PRO A 470 9.43 -30.67 23.07
C PRO A 470 10.78 -30.82 23.77
N LEU A 471 11.31 -29.74 24.31
CA LEU A 471 12.52 -29.71 25.13
C LEU A 471 12.41 -30.79 26.21
N PRO A 472 13.45 -31.59 26.43
CA PRO A 472 13.44 -32.63 27.47
C PRO A 472 13.29 -31.98 28.85
N ALA A 473 12.36 -32.52 29.62
CA ALA A 473 12.09 -32.11 30.99
C ALA A 473 13.37 -32.04 31.83
N ASN A 474 13.57 -30.94 32.47
CA ASN A 474 14.66 -30.59 33.36
C ASN A 474 14.90 -31.75 34.38
N ARG A 475 16.03 -32.44 34.26
CA ARG A 475 16.49 -33.35 35.29
C ARG A 475 16.93 -32.53 36.49
N THR A 476 16.25 -32.68 37.62
CA THR A 476 16.68 -32.22 38.92
C THR A 476 18.08 -32.77 39.25
N PRO A 477 19.02 -31.94 39.77
CA PRO A 477 20.30 -32.45 40.23
C PRO A 477 20.12 -33.24 41.53
N PRO A 478 20.94 -34.32 41.75
CA PRO A 478 20.87 -35.12 42.97
C PRO A 478 21.43 -34.28 44.14
N THR A 479 20.69 -34.30 45.23
CA THR A 479 21.11 -33.83 46.55
C THR A 479 22.23 -34.71 47.08
N ALA A 480 23.35 -34.09 47.44
CA ALA A 480 24.30 -34.57 48.40
C ALA A 480 24.77 -33.41 49.28
#